data_af19820a09935e184223f6c7b5221d5e
#
_entry.id   af19820a09935e184223f6c7b5221d5e
#
_cell.length_a   1.000
_cell.length_b   1.000
_cell.length_c   1.000
_cell.angle_alpha   90.00
_cell.angle_beta   90.00
_cell.angle_gamma   90.00
#
_symmetry.space_group_name_H-M   'P 1'
#
loop_
_entity.id
_entity.type
_entity.pdbx_description
1 polymer ?
#
loop_
_entity_poly.entity_id
_entity_poly.type
_entity_poly.pdbx_seq_one_letter_code
_entity_poly.pdbx_strand_id
1 'polypeptide(L)'
;MSSSAPITEKAKNDRALRFYRDALGLERLHYGMWLPDDELTMEALKAAQKRYEDFLIDSIPEGTRRVLDVGCGTGELCLHLKAQGYEVEGLSPDINQKKVFAEKVEALFHFTKFEDSQLEGGYDLIIMSESCQYIPLDKVFEVAQQALNPKGYLMVCDYFVLDQNAGELSKSGHDYNEFLKEAEESAFEIVSRRDITPDIRKTLEIADDWAEKILLGADILTEKFRERNPFLWKIVKWFGLSKYEKALSQKVLIDADKFCAVKKYEFILFQLQP
;
A
#
# COMPACT_ATOMS: atom_id res chain seq x y z
N MET A 1 3.32 -11.55 -29.74
CA MET A 1 1.96 -11.05 -29.44
C MET A 1 1.53 -11.69 -28.14
N SER A 2 1.87 -11.07 -27.02
CA SER A 2 1.47 -11.52 -25.68
C SER A 2 0.06 -10.98 -25.44
N SER A 3 -0.91 -11.85 -25.30
CA SER A 3 -2.29 -11.54 -24.94
C SER A 3 -2.28 -11.14 -23.46
N SER A 4 -2.32 -9.82 -23.18
CA SER A 4 -2.60 -9.33 -21.83
C SER A 4 -3.92 -9.92 -21.36
N ALA A 5 -3.89 -10.64 -20.25
CA ALA A 5 -5.09 -11.19 -19.65
C ALA A 5 -6.08 -10.05 -19.34
N PRO A 6 -7.38 -10.20 -19.66
CA PRO A 6 -8.34 -9.14 -19.45
C PRO A 6 -8.40 -8.80 -17.96
N ILE A 7 -8.36 -7.50 -17.64
CA ILE A 7 -8.56 -6.95 -16.30
C ILE A 7 -9.85 -7.55 -15.75
N THR A 8 -9.73 -8.42 -14.78
CA THR A 8 -10.84 -9.27 -14.32
C THR A 8 -11.93 -8.45 -13.64
N GLU A 9 -13.20 -8.93 -13.66
CA GLU A 9 -14.34 -8.33 -12.94
C GLU A 9 -14.10 -8.08 -11.45
N LYS A 10 -13.06 -8.66 -10.86
CA LYS A 10 -12.61 -8.43 -9.49
C LYS A 10 -12.22 -6.97 -9.23
N ALA A 11 -11.76 -6.26 -10.27
CA ALA A 11 -11.47 -4.83 -10.24
C ALA A 11 -12.74 -3.94 -10.17
N LYS A 12 -13.92 -4.48 -10.46
CA LYS A 12 -15.17 -3.68 -10.49
C LYS A 12 -15.78 -3.39 -9.12
N ASN A 13 -15.31 -4.03 -8.05
CA ASN A 13 -15.88 -3.91 -6.70
C ASN A 13 -14.74 -3.84 -5.67
N ASP A 14 -13.99 -2.76 -5.69
CA ASP A 14 -12.99 -2.53 -4.65
C ASP A 14 -13.68 -2.23 -3.31
N ARG A 15 -13.91 -3.32 -2.56
CA ARG A 15 -14.54 -3.24 -1.24
C ARG A 15 -13.61 -2.55 -0.23
N ALA A 16 -12.31 -2.66 -0.41
CA ALA A 16 -11.32 -2.04 0.45
C ALA A 16 -11.36 -0.51 0.26
N LEU A 17 -11.25 -0.02 -0.98
CA LEU A 17 -11.34 1.41 -1.29
C LEU A 17 -12.65 2.01 -0.75
N ARG A 18 -13.78 1.33 -0.97
CA ARG A 18 -15.08 1.77 -0.44
C ARG A 18 -15.13 1.79 1.08
N PHE A 19 -14.56 0.78 1.73
CA PHE A 19 -14.51 0.74 3.18
C PHE A 19 -13.67 1.90 3.75
N TYR A 20 -12.48 2.12 3.21
CA TYR A 20 -11.63 3.23 3.64
C TYR A 20 -12.30 4.59 3.39
N ARG A 21 -12.80 4.82 2.18
CA ARG A 21 -13.37 6.11 1.79
C ARG A 21 -14.77 6.34 2.36
N ASP A 22 -15.71 5.39 2.12
CA ASP A 22 -17.14 5.63 2.37
C ASP A 22 -17.50 5.33 3.84
N ALA A 23 -16.79 4.38 4.51
CA ALA A 23 -17.07 4.03 5.91
C ALA A 23 -16.13 4.74 6.89
N LEU A 24 -14.83 4.86 6.59
CA LEU A 24 -13.85 5.48 7.47
C LEU A 24 -13.55 6.95 7.15
N GLY A 25 -14.00 7.45 5.98
CA GLY A 25 -13.73 8.83 5.56
C GLY A 25 -12.24 9.11 5.33
N LEU A 26 -11.48 8.08 4.93
CA LEU A 26 -10.07 8.18 4.60
C LEU A 26 -9.90 8.38 3.09
N GLU A 27 -9.15 9.40 2.70
CA GLU A 27 -8.78 9.64 1.31
C GLU A 27 -7.52 8.89 0.92
N ARG A 28 -6.65 8.65 1.91
CA ARG A 28 -5.38 7.95 1.79
C ARG A 28 -5.53 6.49 2.18
N LEU A 29 -4.87 5.61 1.45
CA LEU A 29 -4.98 4.16 1.64
C LEU A 29 -3.71 3.54 2.25
N HIS A 30 -2.69 4.36 2.52
CA HIS A 30 -1.40 3.95 3.07
C HIS A 30 -1.32 4.11 4.58
N TYR A 31 -0.30 3.51 5.19
CA TYR A 31 0.05 3.70 6.59
C TYR A 31 0.38 5.15 6.90
N GLY A 32 0.35 5.51 8.17
CA GLY A 32 0.73 6.84 8.65
C GLY A 32 2.11 6.84 9.31
N MET A 33 2.81 7.96 9.24
CA MET A 33 4.00 8.24 10.03
C MET A 33 3.58 8.93 11.33
N TRP A 34 3.54 8.16 12.42
CA TRP A 34 3.03 8.60 13.70
C TRP A 34 4.14 9.19 14.57
N LEU A 35 3.77 10.18 15.38
CA LEU A 35 4.63 10.67 16.46
C LEU A 35 4.37 9.87 17.75
N PRO A 36 5.36 9.81 18.67
CA PRO A 36 5.21 9.08 19.91
C PRO A 36 3.98 9.49 20.73
N ASP A 37 3.66 10.78 20.77
CA ASP A 37 2.58 11.38 21.55
C ASP A 37 1.23 11.46 20.82
N ASP A 38 1.14 10.98 19.57
CA ASP A 38 -0.14 10.95 18.86
C ASP A 38 -1.11 9.98 19.54
N GLU A 39 -2.34 10.41 19.79
CA GLU A 39 -3.42 9.55 20.26
C GLU A 39 -3.98 8.67 19.12
N LEU A 40 -4.54 7.50 19.48
CA LEU A 40 -5.16 6.59 18.49
C LEU A 40 -6.55 7.10 18.07
N THR A 41 -6.57 8.18 17.28
CA THR A 41 -7.80 8.81 16.77
C THR A 41 -7.77 8.86 15.24
N MET A 42 -8.96 9.05 14.63
CA MET A 42 -9.08 9.22 13.17
C MET A 42 -8.35 10.47 12.69
N GLU A 43 -8.42 11.56 13.45
CA GLU A 43 -7.76 12.82 13.14
C GLU A 43 -6.24 12.66 13.17
N ALA A 44 -5.72 11.95 14.18
CA ALA A 44 -4.29 11.67 14.27
C ALA A 44 -3.82 10.72 13.15
N LEU A 45 -4.63 9.73 12.74
CA LEU A 45 -4.33 8.88 11.58
C LEU A 45 -4.21 9.72 10.30
N LYS A 46 -5.17 10.62 10.04
CA LYS A 46 -5.11 11.50 8.86
C LYS A 46 -3.88 12.41 8.88
N ALA A 47 -3.53 12.93 10.05
CA ALA A 47 -2.31 13.72 10.23
C ALA A 47 -1.03 12.88 10.03
N ALA A 48 -1.00 11.64 10.52
CA ALA A 48 0.09 10.72 10.33
C ALA A 48 0.26 10.31 8.85
N GLN A 49 -0.84 10.08 8.12
CA GLN A 49 -0.82 9.83 6.68
C GLN A 49 -0.29 11.02 5.89
N LYS A 50 -0.67 12.25 6.28
CA LYS A 50 -0.09 13.44 5.66
C LYS A 50 1.41 13.55 5.93
N ARG A 51 1.88 13.32 7.16
CA ARG A 51 3.32 13.33 7.49
C ARG A 51 4.10 12.28 6.70
N TYR A 52 3.50 11.12 6.42
CA TYR A 52 4.11 10.10 5.57
C TYR A 52 4.32 10.62 4.14
N GLU A 53 3.31 11.27 3.54
CA GLU A 53 3.47 11.89 2.21
C GLU A 53 4.49 13.03 2.23
N ASP A 54 4.44 13.91 3.25
CA ASP A 54 5.43 14.99 3.43
C ASP A 54 6.86 14.42 3.50
N PHE A 55 7.06 13.31 4.24
CA PHE A 55 8.36 12.63 4.34
C PHE A 55 8.84 12.10 2.97
N LEU A 56 7.95 11.51 2.16
CA LEU A 56 8.32 11.07 0.81
C LEU A 56 8.72 12.25 -0.06
N ILE A 57 7.96 13.35 -0.03
CA ILE A 57 8.22 14.56 -0.81
C ILE A 57 9.54 15.20 -0.38
N ASP A 58 9.81 15.33 0.92
CA ASP A 58 11.05 15.89 1.47
C ASP A 58 12.28 15.03 1.15
N SER A 59 12.05 13.75 0.80
CA SER A 59 13.10 12.81 0.41
C SER A 59 13.42 12.82 -1.09
N ILE A 60 12.72 13.64 -1.88
CA ILE A 60 12.95 13.71 -3.34
C ILE A 60 14.29 14.40 -3.62
N PRO A 61 15.16 13.81 -4.44
CA PRO A 61 16.44 14.41 -4.78
C PRO A 61 16.30 15.75 -5.52
N GLU A 62 17.24 16.66 -5.25
CA GLU A 62 17.32 17.92 -5.98
C GLU A 62 17.47 17.70 -7.49
N GLY A 63 16.82 18.55 -8.28
CA GLY A 63 16.85 18.50 -9.74
C GLY A 63 15.83 17.56 -10.36
N THR A 64 15.08 16.78 -9.55
CA THR A 64 13.93 15.97 -10.00
C THR A 64 12.86 16.89 -10.59
N ARG A 65 12.33 16.50 -11.76
CA ARG A 65 11.24 17.22 -12.43
C ARG A 65 10.08 16.31 -12.78
N ARG A 66 10.36 15.20 -13.49
CA ARG A 66 9.34 14.27 -13.96
C ARG A 66 9.26 13.03 -13.07
N VAL A 67 8.11 12.80 -12.48
CA VAL A 67 7.86 11.77 -11.47
C VAL A 67 6.77 10.83 -11.94
N LEU A 68 7.00 9.52 -11.83
CA LEU A 68 5.98 8.48 -11.99
C LEU A 68 5.61 7.94 -10.60
N ASP A 69 4.33 8.02 -10.24
CA ASP A 69 3.77 7.40 -9.03
C ASP A 69 3.14 6.06 -9.40
N VAL A 70 3.79 4.96 -9.03
CA VAL A 70 3.37 3.59 -9.32
C VAL A 70 2.51 3.06 -8.18
N GLY A 71 1.28 2.68 -8.50
CA GLY A 71 0.26 2.36 -7.49
C GLY A 71 -0.34 3.63 -6.88
N CYS A 72 -0.49 4.67 -7.67
CA CYS A 72 -0.87 6.03 -7.27
C CYS A 72 -2.22 6.15 -6.53
N GLY A 73 -2.94 5.07 -6.34
CA GLY A 73 -4.21 5.07 -5.62
C GLY A 73 -5.21 6.04 -6.22
N THR A 74 -5.79 6.88 -5.37
CA THR A 74 -6.74 7.94 -5.76
C THR A 74 -6.05 9.25 -6.16
N GLY A 75 -4.71 9.30 -6.13
CA GLY A 75 -3.90 10.40 -6.61
C GLY A 75 -3.57 11.48 -5.55
N GLU A 76 -3.73 11.20 -4.27
CA GLU A 76 -3.43 12.19 -3.21
C GLU A 76 -1.96 12.62 -3.25
N LEU A 77 -1.01 11.66 -3.32
CA LEU A 77 0.41 11.96 -3.45
C LEU A 77 0.69 12.73 -4.76
N CYS A 78 0.07 12.34 -5.87
CA CYS A 78 0.20 13.05 -7.14
C CYS A 78 -0.25 14.53 -7.03
N LEU A 79 -1.34 14.82 -6.32
CA LEU A 79 -1.80 16.18 -6.07
C LEU A 79 -0.76 17.00 -5.29
N HIS A 80 -0.18 16.39 -4.25
CA HIS A 80 0.85 17.05 -3.44
C HIS A 80 2.12 17.33 -4.26
N LEU A 81 2.57 16.37 -5.05
CA LEU A 81 3.72 16.52 -5.95
C LEU A 81 3.48 17.63 -6.98
N LYS A 82 2.30 17.68 -7.60
CA LYS A 82 1.93 18.78 -8.51
C LYS A 82 1.94 20.14 -7.82
N ALA A 83 1.44 20.23 -6.60
CA ALA A 83 1.45 21.47 -5.82
C ALA A 83 2.88 21.97 -5.52
N GLN A 84 3.87 21.07 -5.47
CA GLN A 84 5.29 21.39 -5.34
C GLN A 84 5.97 21.70 -6.69
N GLY A 85 5.25 21.58 -7.81
CA GLY A 85 5.75 21.94 -9.14
C GLY A 85 6.35 20.79 -9.95
N TYR A 86 6.19 19.53 -9.50
CA TYR A 86 6.64 18.36 -10.26
C TYR A 86 5.70 18.06 -11.44
N GLU A 87 6.26 17.54 -12.53
CA GLU A 87 5.52 16.92 -13.63
C GLU A 87 5.22 15.47 -13.24
N VAL A 88 3.95 15.18 -12.90
CA VAL A 88 3.56 13.89 -12.30
C VAL A 88 2.68 13.09 -13.22
N GLU A 89 2.96 11.81 -13.31
CA GLU A 89 2.10 10.82 -13.95
C GLU A 89 1.78 9.71 -12.94
N GLY A 90 0.54 9.19 -12.99
CA GLY A 90 0.11 8.10 -12.13
C GLY A 90 -0.02 6.79 -12.90
N LEU A 91 0.25 5.66 -12.25
CA LEU A 91 0.06 4.33 -12.81
C LEU A 91 -0.68 3.43 -11.83
N SER A 92 -1.76 2.79 -12.29
CA SER A 92 -2.46 1.75 -11.53
C SER A 92 -3.31 0.87 -12.46
N PRO A 93 -3.45 -0.45 -12.18
CA PRO A 93 -4.37 -1.34 -12.88
C PRO A 93 -5.81 -1.26 -12.39
N ASP A 94 -6.14 -0.43 -11.38
CA ASP A 94 -7.48 -0.34 -10.80
C ASP A 94 -8.36 0.69 -11.51
N ILE A 95 -9.48 0.21 -12.05
CA ILE A 95 -10.44 1.06 -12.79
C ILE A 95 -11.17 2.07 -11.89
N ASN A 96 -11.34 1.77 -10.61
CA ASN A 96 -12.03 2.67 -9.69
C ASN A 96 -11.09 3.77 -9.24
N GLN A 97 -9.81 3.46 -9.02
CA GLN A 97 -8.76 4.45 -8.77
C GLN A 97 -8.62 5.40 -9.98
N LYS A 98 -8.56 4.84 -11.21
CA LYS A 98 -8.54 5.66 -12.44
C LYS A 98 -9.67 6.68 -12.49
N LYS A 99 -10.90 6.29 -12.13
CA LYS A 99 -12.05 7.21 -12.14
C LYS A 99 -11.88 8.36 -11.16
N VAL A 100 -11.48 8.04 -9.91
CA VAL A 100 -11.28 9.05 -8.87
C VAL A 100 -10.09 9.95 -9.22
N PHE A 101 -8.99 9.36 -9.73
CA PHE A 101 -7.82 10.11 -10.18
C PHE A 101 -8.17 11.12 -11.28
N ALA A 102 -8.94 10.70 -12.28
CA ALA A 102 -9.36 11.57 -13.39
C ALA A 102 -10.23 12.76 -12.95
N GLU A 103 -10.98 12.61 -11.86
CA GLU A 103 -11.80 13.68 -11.28
C GLU A 103 -10.99 14.68 -10.44
N LYS A 104 -9.86 14.23 -9.85
CA LYS A 104 -9.07 15.01 -8.89
C LYS A 104 -7.77 15.54 -9.46
N VAL A 105 -7.09 14.72 -10.27
CA VAL A 105 -5.70 14.98 -10.69
C VAL A 105 -5.66 15.24 -12.19
N GLU A 106 -5.35 16.47 -12.58
CA GLU A 106 -5.11 16.83 -13.98
C GLU A 106 -3.70 16.36 -14.41
N ALA A 107 -3.50 15.04 -14.54
CA ALA A 107 -2.25 14.41 -14.93
C ALA A 107 -2.51 13.16 -15.77
N LEU A 108 -1.49 12.69 -16.49
CA LEU A 108 -1.57 11.44 -17.25
C LEU A 108 -1.71 10.26 -16.29
N PHE A 109 -2.62 9.35 -16.62
CA PHE A 109 -2.85 8.11 -15.88
C PHE A 109 -2.63 6.90 -16.78
N HIS A 110 -1.64 6.08 -16.45
CA HIS A 110 -1.35 4.82 -17.13
C HIS A 110 -2.23 3.72 -16.52
N PHE A 111 -3.25 3.30 -17.24
CA PHE A 111 -4.15 2.22 -16.81
C PHE A 111 -3.58 0.86 -17.20
N THR A 112 -2.61 0.40 -16.43
CA THR A 112 -1.88 -0.86 -16.65
C THR A 112 -1.24 -1.32 -15.34
N LYS A 113 -0.75 -2.56 -15.30
CA LYS A 113 0.21 -3.00 -14.29
C LYS A 113 1.59 -2.49 -14.65
N PHE A 114 2.45 -2.30 -13.64
CA PHE A 114 3.81 -1.81 -13.88
C PHE A 114 4.63 -2.77 -14.73
N GLU A 115 4.56 -4.07 -14.45
CA GLU A 115 5.24 -5.12 -15.20
C GLU A 115 4.80 -5.26 -16.66
N ASP A 116 3.59 -4.79 -16.98
CA ASP A 116 3.01 -4.85 -18.35
C ASP A 116 3.06 -3.47 -19.05
N SER A 117 3.65 -2.46 -18.40
CA SER A 117 3.65 -1.09 -18.91
C SER A 117 4.62 -0.92 -20.09
N GLN A 118 4.24 -0.05 -21.02
CA GLN A 118 5.08 0.41 -22.13
C GLN A 118 5.34 1.91 -21.94
N LEU A 119 6.15 2.22 -20.92
CA LEU A 119 6.51 3.60 -20.59
C LEU A 119 7.52 4.13 -21.63
N GLU A 120 7.32 5.35 -22.08
CA GLU A 120 8.26 5.99 -23.03
C GLU A 120 9.60 6.35 -22.39
N GLY A 121 9.71 6.24 -21.05
CA GLY A 121 10.89 6.59 -20.30
C GLY A 121 10.99 8.11 -20.01
N GLY A 122 12.15 8.52 -19.53
CA GLY A 122 12.43 9.93 -19.25
C GLY A 122 11.97 10.41 -17.88
N TYR A 123 11.74 9.50 -16.92
CA TYR A 123 11.46 9.86 -15.54
C TYR A 123 12.75 10.11 -14.77
N ASP A 124 12.76 11.17 -13.96
CA ASP A 124 13.85 11.45 -13.02
C ASP A 124 13.68 10.66 -11.73
N LEU A 125 12.40 10.35 -11.39
CA LEU A 125 12.04 9.62 -10.21
C LEU A 125 10.83 8.71 -10.48
N ILE A 126 10.92 7.46 -10.02
CA ILE A 126 9.79 6.55 -9.88
C ILE A 126 9.54 6.35 -8.38
N ILE A 127 8.29 6.55 -7.94
CA ILE A 127 7.87 6.31 -6.55
C ILE A 127 7.01 5.05 -6.50
N MET A 128 7.33 4.14 -5.57
CA MET A 128 6.53 2.97 -5.21
C MET A 128 6.24 3.05 -3.71
N SER A 129 5.10 3.65 -3.38
CA SER A 129 4.61 3.75 -2.01
C SER A 129 3.53 2.72 -1.76
N GLU A 130 3.82 1.67 -0.98
CA GLU A 130 2.92 0.53 -0.69
C GLU A 130 2.39 -0.18 -1.94
N SER A 131 3.17 -0.20 -3.00
CA SER A 131 2.80 -0.79 -4.28
C SER A 131 3.83 -1.78 -4.81
N CYS A 132 5.08 -1.67 -4.39
CA CYS A 132 6.18 -2.53 -4.81
C CYS A 132 5.90 -4.02 -4.52
N GLN A 133 5.28 -4.31 -3.38
CA GLN A 133 4.93 -5.66 -2.93
C GLN A 133 4.01 -6.45 -3.89
N TYR A 134 3.33 -5.79 -4.81
CA TYR A 134 2.41 -6.41 -5.77
C TYR A 134 3.05 -6.68 -7.14
N ILE A 135 4.26 -6.19 -7.38
CA ILE A 135 4.98 -6.27 -8.64
C ILE A 135 5.97 -7.43 -8.54
N PRO A 136 6.09 -8.34 -9.54
CA PRO A 136 7.15 -9.35 -9.52
C PRO A 136 8.53 -8.72 -9.34
N LEU A 137 9.34 -9.29 -8.47
CA LEU A 137 10.59 -8.67 -8.00
C LEU A 137 11.55 -8.32 -9.15
N ASP A 138 11.75 -9.23 -10.09
CA ASP A 138 12.54 -9.02 -11.29
C ASP A 138 12.02 -7.86 -12.14
N LYS A 139 10.69 -7.64 -12.16
CA LYS A 139 10.06 -6.57 -12.93
C LYS A 139 10.12 -5.20 -12.26
N VAL A 140 10.27 -5.15 -10.94
CA VAL A 140 10.45 -3.87 -10.21
C VAL A 140 11.65 -3.12 -10.79
N PHE A 141 12.78 -3.78 -10.87
CA PHE A 141 14.04 -3.15 -11.29
C PHE A 141 14.18 -3.10 -12.82
N GLU A 142 13.79 -4.16 -13.55
CA GLU A 142 13.86 -4.20 -15.01
C GLU A 142 13.08 -3.04 -15.66
N VAL A 143 11.81 -2.85 -15.26
CA VAL A 143 10.96 -1.80 -15.84
C VAL A 143 11.40 -0.41 -15.35
N ALA A 144 11.80 -0.29 -14.07
CA ALA A 144 12.32 0.98 -13.55
C ALA A 144 13.59 1.42 -14.30
N GLN A 145 14.51 0.49 -14.58
CA GLN A 145 15.72 0.77 -15.35
C GLN A 145 15.43 1.28 -16.77
N GLN A 146 14.41 0.71 -17.43
CA GLN A 146 14.00 1.14 -18.79
C GLN A 146 13.30 2.50 -18.80
N ALA A 147 12.58 2.83 -17.73
CA ALA A 147 11.78 4.05 -17.64
C ALA A 147 12.54 5.26 -17.08
N LEU A 148 13.57 5.04 -16.28
CA LEU A 148 14.35 6.11 -15.67
C LEU A 148 15.33 6.75 -16.63
N ASN A 149 15.58 8.04 -16.44
CA ASN A 149 16.72 8.74 -17.01
C ASN A 149 18.04 8.15 -16.47
N PRO A 150 19.18 8.28 -17.19
CA PRO A 150 20.47 7.96 -16.63
C PRO A 150 20.68 8.70 -15.29
N LYS A 151 21.07 7.97 -14.24
CA LYS A 151 21.18 8.46 -12.86
C LYS A 151 19.83 8.86 -12.22
N GLY A 152 18.70 8.46 -12.80
CA GLY A 152 17.38 8.63 -12.20
C GLY A 152 17.24 7.81 -10.92
N TYR A 153 16.18 8.06 -10.18
CA TYR A 153 15.96 7.49 -8.85
C TYR A 153 14.75 6.59 -8.80
N LEU A 154 14.86 5.51 -8.04
CA LEU A 154 13.73 4.67 -7.63
C LEU A 154 13.55 4.82 -6.12
N MET A 155 12.41 5.35 -5.71
CA MET A 155 12.00 5.48 -4.31
C MET A 155 11.01 4.37 -3.98
N VAL A 156 11.35 3.52 -3.03
CA VAL A 156 10.47 2.46 -2.54
C VAL A 156 10.20 2.71 -1.07
N CYS A 157 8.94 2.75 -0.68
CA CYS A 157 8.52 2.83 0.71
C CYS A 157 7.43 1.78 0.93
N ASP A 158 7.84 0.62 1.43
CA ASP A 158 6.99 -0.56 1.54
C ASP A 158 7.44 -1.47 2.69
N TYR A 159 6.65 -2.50 2.99
CA TYR A 159 7.05 -3.51 3.96
C TYR A 159 7.65 -4.75 3.28
N PHE A 160 8.69 -5.26 3.90
CA PHE A 160 9.44 -6.43 3.46
C PHE A 160 9.32 -7.55 4.49
N VAL A 161 9.40 -8.80 4.04
CA VAL A 161 9.34 -9.98 4.89
C VAL A 161 10.74 -10.33 5.40
N LEU A 162 10.87 -10.45 6.72
CA LEU A 162 12.11 -10.87 7.39
C LEU A 162 12.13 -12.38 7.68
N ASP A 163 10.94 -13.01 7.86
CA ASP A 163 10.78 -14.44 8.11
C ASP A 163 9.75 -15.04 7.17
N GLN A 164 10.21 -15.81 6.20
CA GLN A 164 9.39 -16.49 5.20
C GLN A 164 8.51 -17.62 5.80
N ASN A 165 8.78 -18.05 7.04
CA ASN A 165 8.03 -19.10 7.70
C ASN A 165 6.93 -18.57 8.63
N ALA A 166 6.65 -17.29 8.62
CA ALA A 166 5.68 -16.64 9.52
C ALA A 166 4.20 -16.80 9.10
N GLY A 167 3.87 -17.80 8.29
CA GLY A 167 2.49 -18.15 7.93
C GLY A 167 1.77 -17.09 7.11
N GLU A 168 0.64 -16.55 7.60
CA GLU A 168 -0.13 -15.55 6.85
C GLU A 168 0.63 -14.23 6.64
N LEU A 169 1.47 -13.84 7.59
CA LEU A 169 2.25 -12.60 7.50
C LEU A 169 3.31 -12.63 6.40
N SER A 170 3.87 -13.80 6.07
CA SER A 170 4.87 -13.94 5.01
C SER A 170 4.30 -14.04 3.59
N LYS A 171 2.96 -14.09 3.43
CA LYS A 171 2.32 -14.22 2.12
C LYS A 171 2.29 -12.93 1.28
N SER A 172 2.63 -11.80 1.85
CA SER A 172 2.67 -10.51 1.15
C SER A 172 3.95 -9.76 1.50
N GLY A 173 4.47 -9.01 0.54
CA GLY A 173 5.77 -8.35 0.63
C GLY A 173 6.89 -9.23 0.06
N HIS A 174 7.92 -8.58 -0.48
CA HIS A 174 9.12 -9.26 -0.93
C HIS A 174 9.99 -9.70 0.25
N ASP A 175 10.76 -10.77 0.07
CA ASP A 175 11.87 -11.08 1.00
C ASP A 175 12.86 -9.91 1.00
N TYR A 176 13.21 -9.47 2.20
CA TYR A 176 14.05 -8.29 2.35
C TYR A 176 15.46 -8.45 1.74
N ASN A 177 16.07 -9.61 1.95
CA ASN A 177 17.42 -9.85 1.46
C ASN A 177 17.44 -10.10 -0.06
N GLU A 178 16.42 -10.81 -0.58
CA GLU A 178 16.27 -11.01 -2.02
C GLU A 178 16.03 -9.68 -2.74
N PHE A 179 15.21 -8.79 -2.15
CA PHE A 179 14.94 -7.46 -2.70
C PHE A 179 16.21 -6.61 -2.82
N LEU A 180 17.04 -6.56 -1.77
CA LEU A 180 18.29 -5.80 -1.80
C LEU A 180 19.29 -6.39 -2.77
N LYS A 181 19.36 -7.72 -2.87
CA LYS A 181 20.22 -8.41 -3.82
C LYS A 181 19.81 -8.13 -5.26
N GLU A 182 18.53 -8.20 -5.58
CA GLU A 182 18.02 -7.90 -6.93
C GLU A 182 18.31 -6.45 -7.34
N ALA A 183 18.18 -5.51 -6.38
CA ALA A 183 18.54 -4.11 -6.61
C ALA A 183 20.01 -3.96 -7.01
N GLU A 184 20.94 -4.61 -6.30
CA GLU A 184 22.37 -4.58 -6.59
C GLU A 184 22.68 -5.22 -7.95
N GLU A 185 22.06 -6.37 -8.26
CA GLU A 185 22.23 -7.09 -9.53
C GLU A 185 21.68 -6.29 -10.73
N SER A 186 20.70 -5.40 -10.48
CA SER A 186 20.06 -4.54 -11.48
C SER A 186 20.67 -3.13 -11.58
N ALA A 187 21.89 -2.94 -11.08
CA ALA A 187 22.64 -1.67 -11.10
C ALA A 187 21.96 -0.51 -10.34
N PHE A 188 21.21 -0.80 -9.29
CA PHE A 188 20.65 0.20 -8.38
C PHE A 188 21.47 0.28 -7.10
N GLU A 189 22.03 1.47 -6.84
CA GLU A 189 22.78 1.76 -5.61
C GLU A 189 21.89 2.46 -4.58
N ILE A 190 21.99 2.05 -3.32
CA ILE A 190 21.25 2.68 -2.22
C ILE A 190 21.88 4.04 -1.90
N VAL A 191 21.13 5.11 -2.09
CA VAL A 191 21.52 6.49 -1.72
C VAL A 191 21.12 6.80 -0.29
N SER A 192 19.93 6.39 0.10
CA SER A 192 19.39 6.61 1.45
C SER A 192 18.40 5.52 1.81
N ARG A 193 18.35 5.17 3.09
CA ARG A 193 17.31 4.27 3.62
C ARG A 193 16.99 4.60 5.07
N ARG A 194 15.73 4.33 5.46
CA ARG A 194 15.25 4.52 6.81
C ARG A 194 14.24 3.43 7.18
N ASP A 195 14.49 2.75 8.28
CA ASP A 195 13.50 1.87 8.91
C ASP A 195 12.42 2.75 9.55
N ILE A 196 11.20 2.66 9.05
CA ILE A 196 10.03 3.37 9.59
C ILE A 196 9.01 2.44 10.24
N THR A 197 9.41 1.19 10.51
CA THR A 197 8.56 0.21 11.21
C THR A 197 8.00 0.76 12.53
N PRO A 198 8.79 1.46 13.38
CA PRO A 198 8.24 2.07 14.59
C PRO A 198 7.23 3.18 14.30
N ASP A 199 7.46 3.94 13.22
CA ASP A 199 6.64 5.11 12.88
C ASP A 199 5.25 4.70 12.37
N ILE A 200 5.11 3.51 11.72
CA ILE A 200 3.82 3.03 11.18
C ILE A 200 3.00 2.19 12.17
N ARG A 201 3.60 1.77 13.26
CA ARG A 201 3.03 0.80 14.20
C ARG A 201 1.62 1.17 14.67
N LYS A 202 1.39 2.44 15.02
CA LYS A 202 0.08 2.92 15.50
C LYS A 202 -1.04 2.80 14.44
N THR A 203 -0.71 2.70 13.14
CA THR A 203 -1.72 2.38 12.10
C THR A 203 -2.28 0.97 12.30
N LEU A 204 -1.45 0.00 12.68
CA LEU A 204 -1.90 -1.36 12.99
C LEU A 204 -2.69 -1.40 14.29
N GLU A 205 -2.23 -0.68 15.32
CA GLU A 205 -2.90 -0.61 16.62
C GLU A 205 -4.32 -0.02 16.51
N ILE A 206 -4.50 1.07 15.72
CA ILE A 206 -5.84 1.64 15.50
C ILE A 206 -6.72 0.71 14.66
N ALA A 207 -6.14 -0.01 13.70
CA ALA A 207 -6.88 -0.99 12.90
C ALA A 207 -7.35 -2.19 13.75
N ASP A 208 -6.52 -2.66 14.68
CA ASP A 208 -6.88 -3.74 15.62
C ASP A 208 -7.98 -3.28 16.59
N ASP A 209 -7.87 -2.09 17.18
CA ASP A 209 -8.90 -1.49 18.04
C ASP A 209 -10.25 -1.37 17.31
N TRP A 210 -10.26 -0.94 16.05
CA TRP A 210 -11.49 -0.88 15.27
C TRP A 210 -12.05 -2.26 14.96
N ALA A 211 -11.20 -3.22 14.62
CA ALA A 211 -11.63 -4.59 14.37
C ALA A 211 -12.29 -5.19 15.62
N GLU A 212 -11.73 -4.97 16.80
CA GLU A 212 -12.33 -5.40 18.07
C GLU A 212 -13.68 -4.75 18.32
N LYS A 213 -13.80 -3.44 18.15
CA LYS A 213 -15.06 -2.70 18.33
C LYS A 213 -16.15 -3.16 17.35
N ILE A 214 -15.79 -3.43 16.09
CA ILE A 214 -16.72 -3.96 15.08
C ILE A 214 -17.20 -5.36 15.47
N LEU A 215 -16.29 -6.23 15.91
CA LEU A 215 -16.64 -7.60 16.33
C LEU A 215 -17.52 -7.59 17.58
N LEU A 216 -17.22 -6.76 18.58
CA LEU A 216 -18.04 -6.58 19.77
C LEU A 216 -19.44 -6.04 19.40
N GLY A 217 -19.51 -5.02 18.56
CA GLY A 217 -20.79 -4.47 18.08
C GLY A 217 -21.64 -5.52 17.35
N ALA A 218 -21.03 -6.35 16.51
CA ALA A 218 -21.70 -7.44 15.83
C ALA A 218 -22.22 -8.51 16.82
N ASP A 219 -21.46 -8.84 17.86
CA ASP A 219 -21.90 -9.79 18.90
C ASP A 219 -23.10 -9.23 19.68
N ILE A 220 -23.04 -7.97 20.12
CA ILE A 220 -24.14 -7.29 20.83
C ILE A 220 -25.41 -7.26 19.94
N LEU A 221 -25.31 -6.88 18.68
CA LEU A 221 -26.46 -6.83 17.77
C LEU A 221 -27.09 -8.20 17.51
N THR A 222 -26.28 -9.26 17.51
CA THR A 222 -26.75 -10.62 17.27
C THR A 222 -27.23 -11.33 18.53
N GLU A 223 -26.93 -10.82 19.73
CA GLU A 223 -27.27 -11.43 21.01
C GLU A 223 -28.80 -11.71 21.13
N LYS A 224 -29.60 -10.69 20.91
CA LYS A 224 -31.07 -10.79 20.96
C LYS A 224 -31.65 -11.77 19.94
N PHE A 225 -31.05 -11.87 18.75
CA PHE A 225 -31.44 -12.83 17.73
C PHE A 225 -31.06 -14.25 18.16
N ARG A 226 -29.86 -14.43 18.73
CA ARG A 226 -29.36 -15.71 19.26
C ARG A 226 -30.25 -16.26 20.36
N GLU A 227 -30.68 -15.40 21.31
CA GLU A 227 -31.58 -15.77 22.41
C GLU A 227 -32.97 -16.15 21.93
N ARG A 228 -33.53 -15.40 20.98
CA ARG A 228 -34.88 -15.63 20.48
C ARG A 228 -35.00 -16.78 19.49
N ASN A 229 -33.94 -17.10 18.76
CA ASN A 229 -33.95 -18.08 17.67
C ASN A 229 -32.74 -19.04 17.72
N PRO A 230 -32.58 -19.83 18.80
CA PRO A 230 -31.39 -20.65 19.00
C PRO A 230 -31.15 -21.71 17.91
N PHE A 231 -32.23 -22.21 17.29
CA PHE A 231 -32.16 -23.16 16.18
C PHE A 231 -31.65 -22.50 14.89
N LEU A 232 -32.24 -21.35 14.52
CA LEU A 232 -31.81 -20.58 13.36
C LEU A 232 -30.37 -20.09 13.55
N TRP A 233 -29.99 -19.73 14.77
CA TRP A 233 -28.61 -19.34 15.09
C TRP A 233 -27.60 -20.46 14.82
N LYS A 234 -27.93 -21.72 15.09
CA LYS A 234 -27.07 -22.86 14.74
C LYS A 234 -26.84 -22.96 13.23
N ILE A 235 -27.87 -22.70 12.42
CA ILE A 235 -27.76 -22.69 10.96
C ILE A 235 -26.90 -21.51 10.50
N VAL A 236 -27.16 -20.31 11.01
CA VAL A 236 -26.35 -19.11 10.72
C VAL A 236 -24.90 -19.32 11.11
N LYS A 237 -24.65 -19.92 12.29
CA LYS A 237 -23.31 -20.26 12.77
C LYS A 237 -22.63 -21.27 11.84
N TRP A 238 -23.36 -22.29 11.40
CA TRP A 238 -22.81 -23.31 10.50
C TRP A 238 -22.38 -22.74 9.13
N PHE A 239 -23.19 -21.87 8.54
CA PHE A 239 -22.86 -21.17 7.29
C PHE A 239 -21.89 -20.00 7.48
N GLY A 240 -21.86 -19.38 8.64
CA GLY A 240 -21.01 -18.22 8.97
C GLY A 240 -19.64 -18.54 9.57
N LEU A 241 -19.49 -19.77 10.12
CA LEU A 241 -18.26 -20.17 10.82
C LEU A 241 -17.01 -20.02 9.95
N SER A 242 -17.07 -20.44 8.70
CA SER A 242 -15.93 -20.34 7.78
C SER A 242 -15.52 -18.88 7.48
N LYS A 243 -16.50 -17.97 7.43
CA LYS A 243 -16.22 -16.53 7.25
C LYS A 243 -15.70 -15.88 8.52
N TYR A 244 -16.20 -16.29 9.68
CA TYR A 244 -15.75 -15.82 10.98
C TYR A 244 -14.33 -16.32 11.31
N GLU A 245 -14.05 -17.60 11.06
CA GLU A 245 -12.70 -18.17 11.20
C GLU A 245 -11.71 -17.51 10.26
N LYS A 246 -12.12 -17.19 9.03
CA LYS A 246 -11.29 -16.43 8.09
C LYS A 246 -11.06 -15.00 8.56
N ALA A 247 -12.04 -14.31 9.13
CA ALA A 247 -11.87 -12.97 9.70
C ALA A 247 -10.92 -12.99 10.91
N LEU A 248 -11.04 -14.01 11.77
CA LEU A 248 -10.12 -14.21 12.91
C LEU A 248 -8.68 -14.52 12.46
N SER A 249 -8.52 -15.34 11.42
CA SER A 249 -7.18 -15.62 10.87
C SER A 249 -6.54 -14.39 10.23
N GLN A 250 -7.36 -13.48 9.69
CA GLN A 250 -6.87 -12.20 9.16
C GLN A 250 -6.51 -11.17 10.25
N LYS A 251 -7.00 -11.35 11.50
CA LYS A 251 -6.62 -10.46 12.61
C LYS A 251 -5.10 -10.48 12.87
N VAL A 252 -4.42 -11.57 12.56
CA VAL A 252 -2.95 -11.65 12.68
C VAL A 252 -2.24 -10.63 11.79
N LEU A 253 -2.87 -10.21 10.69
CA LEU A 253 -2.27 -9.25 9.74
C LEU A 253 -2.23 -7.82 10.27
N ILE A 254 -3.08 -7.50 11.26
CA ILE A 254 -3.14 -6.19 11.91
C ILE A 254 -2.58 -6.20 13.33
N ASP A 255 -2.09 -7.35 13.81
CA ASP A 255 -1.39 -7.46 15.09
C ASP A 255 -0.02 -6.77 14.97
N ALA A 256 0.10 -5.61 15.60
CA ALA A 256 1.27 -4.76 15.49
C ALA A 256 2.56 -5.44 15.98
N ASP A 257 2.50 -6.23 17.05
CA ASP A 257 3.66 -6.94 17.60
C ASP A 257 4.15 -8.02 16.63
N LYS A 258 3.24 -8.83 16.11
CA LYS A 258 3.56 -9.89 15.16
C LYS A 258 4.03 -9.31 13.83
N PHE A 259 3.38 -8.26 13.34
CA PHE A 259 3.79 -7.60 12.12
C PHE A 259 5.23 -7.09 12.24
N CYS A 260 5.54 -6.30 13.28
CA CYS A 260 6.86 -5.72 13.48
C CYS A 260 7.96 -6.78 13.79
N ALA A 261 7.59 -7.97 14.26
CA ALA A 261 8.53 -9.07 14.47
C ALA A 261 8.90 -9.80 13.16
N VAL A 262 8.00 -9.79 12.16
CA VAL A 262 8.12 -10.58 10.92
C VAL A 262 8.43 -9.70 9.73
N LYS A 263 8.02 -8.45 9.76
CA LYS A 263 8.17 -7.50 8.66
C LYS A 263 8.95 -6.27 9.10
N LYS A 264 9.63 -5.70 8.12
CA LYS A 264 10.28 -4.40 8.22
C LYS A 264 9.62 -3.46 7.22
N TYR A 265 9.16 -2.31 7.69
CA TYR A 265 8.68 -1.25 6.83
C TYR A 265 9.83 -0.26 6.59
N GLU A 266 10.29 -0.15 5.36
CA GLU A 266 11.49 0.63 5.05
C GLU A 266 11.27 1.57 3.86
N PHE A 267 11.75 2.76 4.03
CA PHE A 267 12.00 3.70 2.95
C PHE A 267 13.39 3.44 2.38
N ILE A 268 13.49 3.27 1.06
CA ILE A 268 14.75 3.09 0.35
C ILE A 268 14.75 3.98 -0.90
N LEU A 269 15.75 4.81 -1.03
CA LEU A 269 16.01 5.59 -2.23
C LEU A 269 17.20 4.98 -2.95
N PHE A 270 16.98 4.51 -4.15
CA PHE A 270 18.02 3.99 -5.05
C PHE A 270 18.34 4.99 -6.14
N GLN A 271 19.58 4.95 -6.64
CA GLN A 271 19.99 5.63 -7.86
C GLN A 271 20.44 4.62 -8.90
N LEU A 272 19.93 4.75 -10.12
CA LEU A 272 20.36 3.94 -11.26
C LEU A 272 21.79 4.32 -11.64
N GLN A 273 22.67 3.33 -11.65
CA GLN A 273 24.07 3.50 -12.07
C GLN A 273 24.16 3.47 -13.60
N PRO A 274 25.17 4.14 -14.19
CA PRO A 274 25.36 4.21 -15.64
C PRO A 274 25.59 2.87 -16.31
#